data_6446654811cbca9a722310fda86ea62d
#
_entry.id   6446654811cbca9a722310fda86ea62d
#
_cell.length_a   1.000
_cell.length_b   1.000
_cell.length_c   1.000
_cell.angle_alpha   90.00
_cell.angle_beta   90.00
_cell.angle_gamma   90.00
#
_symmetry.space_group_name_H-M   'P 1'
#
loop_
_entity.id
_entity.type
_entity.pdbx_description
1 polymer ?
#
loop_
_entity_poly.entity_id
_entity_poly.type
_entity_poly.pdbx_seq_one_letter_code
_entity_poly.pdbx_strand_id
1 'polypeptide(L)'
;MYSFFNIKVDIFFVKSNIDIKNIAIQAIQEEAKAVADLSQRIDDDFVNVVKHIINLQGRVIVTGIGKSAIIAQKIVATMNSTGTPSIFMHAADAIHGDLGIIQNQDLIIAISKSGTTPEIKVLVPFLKQTGNTLVALVGNINSYLAEQADYVLDTTVEKEACPNNLAPTSSTTAQLAMGDALAVCLQECRDFSDQDFAKYHPGGALGKKLYLKVADLSDQNEKPKIPSNATIREIILTITQNRLGAVAVLQDEKIVGIITDGDIRRMLENHEDLTGLTASDIMGTHPKTIEKSELAVNALHMMRQNNVSQLIVLQGNKYDGIIHIQDLLKEGII
;
A
#
# COMPACT_ATOMS: atom_id res chain seq x y z
N MET A 1 -14.84 47.59 33.67
CA MET A 1 -13.39 47.61 34.02
C MET A 1 -12.81 46.28 33.56
N TYR A 2 -12.38 46.20 32.30
CA TYR A 2 -11.82 44.97 31.70
C TYR A 2 -10.31 44.98 31.91
N SER A 3 -9.83 44.03 32.71
CA SER A 3 -8.41 43.76 32.90
C SER A 3 -7.84 43.07 31.65
N PHE A 4 -7.05 43.77 30.88
CA PHE A 4 -6.26 43.17 29.79
C PHE A 4 -5.16 42.31 30.41
N PHE A 5 -5.21 40.99 30.14
CA PHE A 5 -4.10 40.11 30.38
C PHE A 5 -2.94 40.54 29.45
N ASN A 6 -1.92 41.13 30.00
CA ASN A 6 -0.64 41.34 29.35
C ASN A 6 0.03 39.96 29.18
N ILE A 7 -0.15 39.32 28.02
CA ILE A 7 0.69 38.20 27.62
C ILE A 7 2.06 38.80 27.29
N LYS A 8 3.01 38.69 28.23
CA LYS A 8 4.42 38.87 27.91
C LYS A 8 4.78 37.81 26.87
N VAL A 9 4.97 38.21 25.63
CA VAL A 9 5.64 37.40 24.64
C VAL A 9 7.13 37.39 25.03
N ASP A 10 7.53 36.40 25.81
CA ASP A 10 8.94 36.13 26.02
C ASP A 10 9.55 35.86 24.65
N ILE A 11 10.50 36.70 24.24
CA ILE A 11 11.29 36.51 23.03
C ILE A 11 12.07 35.24 23.26
N PHE A 12 11.57 34.12 22.70
CA PHE A 12 12.31 32.86 22.71
C PHE A 12 13.63 33.08 22.00
N PHE A 13 14.73 32.96 22.74
CA PHE A 13 16.08 32.93 22.17
C PHE A 13 16.12 31.70 21.22
N VAL A 14 16.06 31.95 19.92
CA VAL A 14 16.27 30.92 18.91
C VAL A 14 17.70 30.47 19.06
N LYS A 15 17.93 29.20 19.39
CA LYS A 15 19.27 28.59 19.45
C LYS A 15 19.99 28.74 18.11
N SER A 16 21.31 28.73 18.11
CA SER A 16 22.10 28.81 16.88
C SER A 16 21.76 27.64 15.93
N ASN A 17 22.01 27.80 14.64
CA ASN A 17 21.80 26.73 13.65
C ASN A 17 22.61 25.47 13.98
N ILE A 18 23.79 25.60 14.59
CA ILE A 18 24.63 24.48 15.01
C ILE A 18 23.96 23.76 16.20
N ASP A 19 23.43 24.50 17.17
CA ASP A 19 22.75 23.92 18.32
C ASP A 19 21.49 23.15 17.89
N ILE A 20 20.71 23.70 16.96
CA ILE A 20 19.50 23.04 16.43
C ILE A 20 19.86 21.71 15.75
N LYS A 21 20.92 21.70 14.90
CA LYS A 21 21.41 20.48 14.25
C LYS A 21 21.85 19.43 15.26
N ASN A 22 22.62 19.83 16.26
CA ASN A 22 23.14 18.90 17.29
C ASN A 22 21.99 18.29 18.12
N ILE A 23 21.00 19.09 18.48
CA ILE A 23 19.80 18.61 19.21
C ILE A 23 19.04 17.59 18.37
N ALA A 24 18.85 17.85 17.07
CA ALA A 24 18.15 16.92 16.18
C ALA A 24 18.93 15.59 16.02
N ILE A 25 20.24 15.67 15.83
CA ILE A 25 21.11 14.49 15.72
C ILE A 25 21.04 13.67 17.00
N GLN A 26 21.15 14.32 18.17
CA GLN A 26 21.08 13.64 19.46
C GLN A 26 19.73 12.95 19.66
N ALA A 27 18.61 13.61 19.34
CA ALA A 27 17.28 13.01 19.46
C ALA A 27 17.14 11.75 18.59
N ILE A 28 17.60 11.79 17.33
CA ILE A 28 17.59 10.63 16.43
C ILE A 28 18.48 9.50 16.98
N GLN A 29 19.67 9.81 17.51
CA GLN A 29 20.57 8.81 18.08
C GLN A 29 19.98 8.13 19.32
N GLU A 30 19.29 8.88 20.19
CA GLU A 30 18.61 8.33 21.37
C GLU A 30 17.46 7.39 20.97
N GLU A 31 16.65 7.75 19.98
CA GLU A 31 15.60 6.88 19.47
C GLU A 31 16.16 5.65 18.76
N ALA A 32 17.21 5.79 17.96
CA ALA A 32 17.90 4.67 17.31
C ALA A 32 18.46 3.67 18.34
N LYS A 33 19.06 4.18 19.42
CA LYS A 33 19.52 3.33 20.53
C LYS A 33 18.36 2.57 21.17
N ALA A 34 17.25 3.25 21.47
CA ALA A 34 16.09 2.61 22.08
C ALA A 34 15.53 1.47 21.21
N VAL A 35 15.52 1.62 19.87
CA VAL A 35 15.13 0.56 18.94
C VAL A 35 16.17 -0.57 18.90
N ALA A 36 17.47 -0.27 18.88
CA ALA A 36 18.52 -1.28 18.87
C ALA A 36 18.49 -2.16 20.13
N ASP A 37 18.22 -1.55 21.29
CA ASP A 37 18.15 -2.26 22.58
C ASP A 37 16.98 -3.26 22.63
N LEU A 38 15.93 -3.12 21.82
CA LEU A 38 14.82 -4.07 21.73
C LEU A 38 15.29 -5.47 21.30
N SER A 39 16.33 -5.56 20.49
CA SER A 39 16.84 -6.86 20.03
C SER A 39 17.25 -7.79 21.17
N GLN A 40 17.65 -7.22 22.31
CA GLN A 40 18.05 -7.96 23.52
C GLN A 40 16.85 -8.33 24.41
N ARG A 41 15.66 -7.85 24.08
CA ARG A 41 14.41 -8.05 24.82
C ARG A 41 13.46 -9.03 24.13
N ILE A 42 13.86 -9.55 22.97
CA ILE A 42 13.13 -10.61 22.29
C ILE A 42 13.38 -11.92 23.02
N ASP A 43 12.37 -12.42 23.67
CA ASP A 43 12.41 -13.61 24.54
C ASP A 43 11.35 -14.65 24.14
N ASP A 44 11.12 -15.63 25.01
CA ASP A 44 10.14 -16.69 24.78
C ASP A 44 8.70 -16.17 24.74
N ASP A 45 8.36 -15.10 25.46
CA ASP A 45 7.04 -14.48 25.41
C ASP A 45 6.75 -13.92 24.01
N PHE A 46 7.74 -13.25 23.40
CA PHE A 46 7.60 -12.79 22.00
C PHE A 46 7.33 -13.96 21.05
N VAL A 47 8.11 -15.04 21.17
CA VAL A 47 7.94 -16.24 20.33
C VAL A 47 6.56 -16.86 20.55
N ASN A 48 6.09 -16.94 21.79
CA ASN A 48 4.79 -17.51 22.14
C ASN A 48 3.64 -16.65 21.60
N VAL A 49 3.76 -15.31 21.66
CA VAL A 49 2.77 -14.39 21.06
C VAL A 49 2.67 -14.60 19.54
N VAL A 50 3.82 -14.69 18.83
CA VAL A 50 3.83 -14.97 17.39
C VAL A 50 3.14 -16.30 17.09
N LYS A 51 3.51 -17.39 17.80
CA LYS A 51 2.88 -18.72 17.62
C LYS A 51 1.37 -18.68 17.92
N HIS A 52 0.97 -17.96 18.94
CA HIS A 52 -0.45 -17.82 19.30
C HIS A 52 -1.22 -17.13 18.19
N ILE A 53 -0.71 -15.98 17.66
CA ILE A 53 -1.36 -15.24 16.57
C ILE A 53 -1.41 -16.04 15.26
N ILE A 54 -0.42 -16.88 14.96
CA ILE A 54 -0.43 -17.74 13.77
C ILE A 54 -1.59 -18.74 13.84
N ASN A 55 -1.87 -19.30 15.03
CA ASN A 55 -2.90 -20.29 15.24
C ASN A 55 -4.28 -19.68 15.62
N LEU A 56 -4.35 -18.34 15.69
CA LEU A 56 -5.55 -17.63 16.13
C LEU A 56 -6.68 -17.81 15.12
N GLN A 57 -7.87 -18.16 15.61
CA GLN A 57 -9.09 -18.22 14.79
C GLN A 57 -9.87 -16.92 14.83
N GLY A 58 -9.56 -16.05 15.77
CA GLY A 58 -10.13 -14.70 15.93
C GLY A 58 -9.22 -13.63 15.32
N ARG A 59 -9.27 -12.44 15.93
CA ARG A 59 -8.55 -11.24 15.48
C ARG A 59 -7.61 -10.77 16.58
N VAL A 60 -6.64 -9.92 16.21
CA VAL A 60 -5.80 -9.21 17.17
C VAL A 60 -6.47 -7.88 17.52
N ILE A 61 -6.89 -7.72 18.76
CA ILE A 61 -7.40 -6.43 19.28
C ILE A 61 -6.25 -5.66 19.89
N VAL A 62 -5.93 -4.48 19.36
CA VAL A 62 -4.85 -3.65 19.92
C VAL A 62 -5.46 -2.44 20.59
N THR A 63 -5.15 -2.24 21.86
CA THR A 63 -5.70 -1.13 22.68
C THR A 63 -4.60 -0.29 23.31
N GLY A 64 -4.92 0.96 23.57
CA GLY A 64 -4.05 1.93 24.24
C GLY A 64 -4.75 3.27 24.44
N ILE A 65 -4.06 4.21 25.08
CA ILE A 65 -4.55 5.56 25.30
C ILE A 65 -3.50 6.60 24.92
N GLY A 66 -3.94 7.78 24.50
CA GLY A 66 -3.07 8.90 24.14
C GLY A 66 -2.12 8.54 22.99
N LYS A 67 -0.81 8.76 23.15
CA LYS A 67 0.19 8.44 22.13
C LYS A 67 0.29 6.94 21.85
N SER A 68 0.13 6.10 22.89
CA SER A 68 0.08 4.64 22.70
C SER A 68 -1.13 4.18 21.86
N ALA A 69 -2.25 4.90 21.87
CA ALA A 69 -3.39 4.63 21.01
C ALA A 69 -3.05 4.89 19.52
N ILE A 70 -2.30 5.96 19.23
CA ILE A 70 -1.83 6.25 17.86
C ILE A 70 -0.90 5.14 17.36
N ILE A 71 -0.01 4.67 18.22
CA ILE A 71 0.88 3.53 17.90
C ILE A 71 0.06 2.26 17.66
N ALA A 72 -0.94 1.98 18.51
CA ALA A 72 -1.87 0.85 18.34
C ALA A 72 -2.56 0.88 16.97
N GLN A 73 -3.07 2.05 16.54
CA GLN A 73 -3.68 2.21 15.22
C GLN A 73 -2.69 1.89 14.08
N LYS A 74 -1.43 2.34 14.19
CA LYS A 74 -0.41 2.04 13.18
C LYS A 74 -0.10 0.55 13.15
N ILE A 75 0.03 -0.11 14.28
CA ILE A 75 0.28 -1.56 14.36
C ILE A 75 -0.89 -2.33 13.71
N VAL A 76 -2.14 -1.97 14.03
CA VAL A 76 -3.33 -2.54 13.40
C VAL A 76 -3.31 -2.36 11.88
N ALA A 77 -3.00 -1.16 11.40
CA ALA A 77 -2.90 -0.90 9.96
C ALA A 77 -1.83 -1.78 9.29
N THR A 78 -0.67 -1.94 9.91
CA THR A 78 0.40 -2.81 9.42
C THR A 78 -0.05 -4.28 9.41
N MET A 79 -0.62 -4.79 10.50
CA MET A 79 -1.10 -6.16 10.61
C MET A 79 -2.16 -6.48 9.56
N ASN A 80 -3.15 -5.60 9.35
CA ASN A 80 -4.18 -5.78 8.34
C ASN A 80 -3.58 -5.80 6.93
N SER A 81 -2.63 -4.92 6.64
CA SER A 81 -1.98 -4.84 5.33
C SER A 81 -1.06 -6.05 5.05
N THR A 82 -0.68 -6.78 6.08
CA THR A 82 0.19 -7.96 6.02
C THR A 82 -0.53 -9.28 6.34
N GLY A 83 -1.87 -9.28 6.26
CA GLY A 83 -2.67 -10.50 6.33
C GLY A 83 -3.00 -11.01 7.74
N THR A 84 -2.81 -10.18 8.78
CA THR A 84 -3.24 -10.49 10.15
C THR A 84 -4.46 -9.64 10.50
N PRO A 85 -5.69 -10.22 10.57
CA PRO A 85 -6.89 -9.47 10.89
C PRO A 85 -6.79 -8.82 12.27
N SER A 86 -6.87 -7.49 12.32
CA SER A 86 -6.66 -6.73 13.56
C SER A 86 -7.64 -5.57 13.67
N ILE A 87 -8.00 -5.21 14.90
CA ILE A 87 -8.91 -4.10 15.20
C ILE A 87 -8.30 -3.23 16.30
N PHE A 88 -8.38 -1.93 16.12
CA PHE A 88 -8.05 -0.96 17.17
C PHE A 88 -9.26 -0.73 18.07
N MET A 89 -9.03 -0.73 19.39
CA MET A 89 -10.00 -0.38 20.42
C MET A 89 -9.38 0.68 21.33
N HIS A 90 -9.97 1.87 21.39
CA HIS A 90 -9.45 2.92 22.27
C HIS A 90 -9.74 2.60 23.74
N ALA A 91 -8.73 2.64 24.60
CA ALA A 91 -8.88 2.19 25.99
C ALA A 91 -9.92 2.97 26.81
N ALA A 92 -10.11 4.26 26.51
CA ALA A 92 -11.15 5.05 27.18
C ALA A 92 -12.57 4.73 26.65
N ASP A 93 -12.72 4.42 25.36
CA ASP A 93 -14.01 4.12 24.78
C ASP A 93 -14.45 2.67 25.13
N ALA A 94 -13.47 1.79 25.36
CA ALA A 94 -13.72 0.41 25.78
C ALA A 94 -14.62 0.33 27.01
N ILE A 95 -14.36 1.12 28.04
CA ILE A 95 -15.16 1.16 29.27
C ILE A 95 -16.54 1.81 29.10
N HIS A 96 -16.82 2.39 27.93
CA HIS A 96 -18.09 3.02 27.58
C HIS A 96 -18.88 2.28 26.49
N GLY A 97 -18.49 1.05 26.18
CA GLY A 97 -19.26 0.17 25.28
C GLY A 97 -18.43 -0.60 24.26
N ASP A 98 -17.24 -0.13 23.86
CA ASP A 98 -16.42 -0.77 22.83
C ASP A 98 -15.83 -2.13 23.26
N LEU A 99 -15.94 -2.51 24.54
CA LEU A 99 -15.70 -3.90 24.97
C LEU A 99 -16.51 -4.92 24.17
N GLY A 100 -17.68 -4.53 23.64
CA GLY A 100 -18.50 -5.38 22.78
C GLY A 100 -17.84 -5.74 21.43
N ILE A 101 -16.72 -5.10 21.05
CA ILE A 101 -15.93 -5.46 19.86
C ILE A 101 -15.25 -6.82 20.05
N ILE A 102 -14.87 -7.16 21.29
CA ILE A 102 -14.10 -8.37 21.61
C ILE A 102 -14.98 -9.59 21.42
N GLN A 103 -14.48 -10.53 20.64
CA GLN A 103 -15.15 -11.82 20.39
C GLN A 103 -14.35 -12.96 21.05
N ASN A 104 -15.02 -14.09 21.24
CA ASN A 104 -14.32 -15.30 21.64
C ASN A 104 -13.24 -15.62 20.62
N GLN A 105 -12.09 -16.09 21.10
CA GLN A 105 -10.92 -16.42 20.27
C GLN A 105 -10.12 -15.22 19.73
N ASP A 106 -10.46 -13.98 20.08
CA ASP A 106 -9.58 -12.84 19.83
C ASP A 106 -8.37 -12.89 20.78
N LEU A 107 -7.24 -12.26 20.39
CA LEU A 107 -6.08 -11.98 21.23
C LEU A 107 -6.02 -10.48 21.46
N ILE A 108 -5.71 -10.04 22.69
CA ILE A 108 -5.70 -8.63 23.06
C ILE A 108 -4.26 -8.19 23.33
N ILE A 109 -3.80 -7.13 22.66
CA ILE A 109 -2.53 -6.45 22.95
C ILE A 109 -2.83 -5.09 23.57
N ALA A 110 -2.48 -4.90 24.83
CA ALA A 110 -2.63 -3.63 25.52
C ALA A 110 -1.29 -2.89 25.57
N ILE A 111 -1.25 -1.67 25.02
CA ILE A 111 -0.04 -0.85 24.91
C ILE A 111 -0.05 0.25 25.96
N SER A 112 0.96 0.27 26.82
CA SER A 112 1.13 1.33 27.81
C SER A 112 2.59 1.45 28.28
N LYS A 113 3.19 2.65 28.12
CA LYS A 113 4.58 2.88 28.62
C LYS A 113 4.70 2.57 30.10
N SER A 114 3.83 3.12 30.94
CA SER A 114 3.90 2.93 32.41
C SER A 114 3.25 1.62 32.86
N GLY A 115 2.33 1.05 32.08
CA GLY A 115 1.51 -0.09 32.46
C GLY A 115 0.55 0.17 33.63
N THR A 116 0.41 1.42 34.06
CA THR A 116 -0.33 1.80 35.28
C THR A 116 -1.25 3.01 35.09
N THR A 117 -1.50 3.45 33.83
CA THR A 117 -2.45 4.55 33.58
C THR A 117 -3.83 4.23 34.13
N PRO A 118 -4.59 5.21 34.63
CA PRO A 118 -5.90 4.97 35.25
C PRO A 118 -6.84 4.17 34.33
N GLU A 119 -6.90 4.50 33.06
CA GLU A 119 -7.75 3.84 32.08
C GLU A 119 -7.36 2.37 31.90
N ILE A 120 -6.08 2.07 31.84
CA ILE A 120 -5.58 0.69 31.75
C ILE A 120 -5.94 -0.11 33.01
N LYS A 121 -5.76 0.50 34.19
CA LYS A 121 -6.14 -0.17 35.44
C LYS A 121 -7.63 -0.49 35.52
N VAL A 122 -8.48 0.37 35.02
CA VAL A 122 -9.92 0.13 34.94
C VAL A 122 -10.26 -0.93 33.91
N LEU A 123 -9.60 -0.89 32.74
CA LEU A 123 -9.92 -1.76 31.61
C LEU A 123 -9.49 -3.22 31.82
N VAL A 124 -8.29 -3.46 32.39
CA VAL A 124 -7.68 -4.79 32.50
C VAL A 124 -8.56 -5.83 33.17
N PRO A 125 -9.27 -5.56 34.30
CA PRO A 125 -10.16 -6.53 34.90
C PRO A 125 -11.28 -7.01 33.94
N PHE A 126 -11.84 -6.10 33.12
CA PHE A 126 -12.84 -6.47 32.12
C PHE A 126 -12.24 -7.30 31.01
N LEU A 127 -11.03 -6.98 30.53
CA LEU A 127 -10.33 -7.79 29.53
C LEU A 127 -10.08 -9.22 30.05
N LYS A 128 -9.66 -9.37 31.28
CA LYS A 128 -9.47 -10.73 31.89
C LYS A 128 -10.78 -11.51 32.01
N GLN A 129 -11.92 -10.84 32.24
CA GLN A 129 -13.22 -11.50 32.29
C GLN A 129 -13.69 -12.07 30.95
N THR A 130 -13.18 -11.58 29.83
CA THR A 130 -13.50 -12.14 28.50
C THR A 130 -12.92 -13.53 28.29
N GLY A 131 -11.90 -13.92 29.06
CA GLY A 131 -11.18 -15.19 28.89
C GLY A 131 -10.22 -15.22 27.70
N ASN A 132 -10.06 -14.10 27.01
CA ASN A 132 -9.11 -13.96 25.90
C ASN A 132 -7.68 -13.79 26.40
N THR A 133 -6.70 -14.23 25.60
CA THR A 133 -5.30 -14.01 25.92
C THR A 133 -4.96 -12.53 25.89
N LEU A 134 -4.38 -12.04 26.98
CA LEU A 134 -3.92 -10.66 27.14
C LEU A 134 -2.40 -10.56 27.03
N VAL A 135 -1.92 -9.76 26.12
CA VAL A 135 -0.52 -9.40 25.90
C VAL A 135 -0.28 -7.98 26.38
N ALA A 136 0.69 -7.77 27.25
CA ALA A 136 1.13 -6.45 27.67
C ALA A 136 2.33 -6.00 26.81
N LEU A 137 2.19 -4.89 26.09
CA LEU A 137 3.31 -4.22 25.41
C LEU A 137 3.66 -2.98 26.23
N VAL A 138 4.70 -3.09 27.07
CA VAL A 138 4.93 -2.14 28.15
C VAL A 138 6.38 -1.67 28.24
N GLY A 139 6.56 -0.43 28.69
CA GLY A 139 7.88 0.14 29.05
C GLY A 139 8.27 -0.08 30.52
N ASN A 140 7.46 -0.81 31.29
CA ASN A 140 7.77 -1.22 32.67
C ASN A 140 7.22 -2.63 32.92
N ILE A 141 8.10 -3.60 32.93
CA ILE A 141 7.76 -5.02 33.11
C ILE A 141 7.26 -5.37 34.53
N ASN A 142 7.48 -4.49 35.50
CA ASN A 142 6.98 -4.62 36.89
C ASN A 142 5.71 -3.81 37.11
N SER A 143 4.93 -3.56 36.05
CA SER A 143 3.71 -2.77 36.12
C SER A 143 2.47 -3.64 36.30
N TYR A 144 1.37 -3.01 36.77
CA TYR A 144 0.10 -3.68 36.94
C TYR A 144 -0.37 -4.41 35.65
N LEU A 145 -0.22 -3.78 34.47
CA LEU A 145 -0.61 -4.41 33.22
C LEU A 145 0.25 -5.65 32.93
N ALA A 146 1.57 -5.60 33.16
CA ALA A 146 2.47 -6.74 32.98
C ALA A 146 2.14 -7.88 33.93
N GLU A 147 1.85 -7.60 35.20
CA GLU A 147 1.45 -8.62 36.20
C GLU A 147 0.15 -9.33 35.87
N GLN A 148 -0.78 -8.66 35.16
CA GLN A 148 -2.08 -9.23 34.81
C GLN A 148 -2.11 -9.91 33.42
N ALA A 149 -1.11 -9.68 32.58
CA ALA A 149 -1.02 -10.22 31.24
C ALA A 149 -0.58 -11.70 31.24
N ASP A 150 -0.92 -12.41 30.19
CA ASP A 150 -0.48 -13.80 29.95
C ASP A 150 0.90 -13.81 29.27
N TYR A 151 1.26 -12.76 28.53
CA TYR A 151 2.56 -12.53 27.91
C TYR A 151 2.98 -11.06 28.02
N VAL A 152 4.29 -10.80 28.14
CA VAL A 152 4.84 -9.44 28.26
C VAL A 152 5.85 -9.18 27.15
N LEU A 153 5.60 -8.15 26.37
CA LEU A 153 6.52 -7.62 25.36
C LEU A 153 7.22 -6.37 25.94
N ASP A 154 8.47 -6.50 26.28
CA ASP A 154 9.26 -5.45 26.93
C ASP A 154 9.72 -4.39 25.93
N THR A 155 9.18 -3.17 26.05
CA THR A 155 9.57 -1.97 25.31
C THR A 155 10.18 -0.89 26.20
N THR A 156 10.86 -1.32 27.29
CA THR A 156 11.55 -0.42 28.21
C THR A 156 12.60 0.40 27.45
N VAL A 157 12.59 1.71 27.68
CA VAL A 157 13.62 2.63 27.21
C VAL A 157 14.34 3.27 28.37
N GLU A 158 15.61 3.56 28.22
CA GLU A 158 16.42 4.19 29.26
C GLU A 158 15.91 5.61 29.59
N LYS A 159 15.63 6.38 28.52
CA LYS A 159 15.06 7.73 28.61
C LYS A 159 14.35 8.12 27.32
N GLU A 160 13.55 9.17 27.42
CA GLU A 160 12.97 9.82 26.23
C GLU A 160 14.01 10.72 25.56
N ALA A 161 13.95 10.86 24.23
CA ALA A 161 14.76 11.85 23.49
C ALA A 161 14.30 13.30 23.82
N CYS A 162 13.11 13.49 24.38
CA CYS A 162 12.62 14.74 24.92
C CYS A 162 13.56 15.27 25.99
N PRO A 163 14.04 16.53 25.94
CA PRO A 163 15.02 17.09 26.88
C PRO A 163 14.62 16.99 28.36
N ASN A 164 13.30 17.02 28.64
CA ASN A 164 12.78 16.91 30.00
C ASN A 164 12.36 15.48 30.38
N ASN A 165 12.62 14.50 29.55
CA ASN A 165 12.19 13.10 29.74
C ASN A 165 10.67 12.93 30.00
N LEU A 166 9.83 13.86 29.47
CA LEU A 166 8.40 13.90 29.71
C LEU A 166 7.56 13.45 28.51
N ALA A 167 7.86 14.01 27.33
CA ALA A 167 7.10 13.68 26.13
C ALA A 167 7.51 12.29 25.61
N PRO A 168 6.58 11.36 25.43
CA PRO A 168 6.87 10.07 24.79
C PRO A 168 7.42 10.27 23.37
N THR A 169 8.65 9.84 23.18
CA THR A 169 9.44 9.86 21.92
C THR A 169 10.08 8.49 21.73
N SER A 170 11.22 8.22 22.36
CA SER A 170 11.88 6.91 22.32
C SER A 170 10.95 5.76 22.71
N SER A 171 10.10 5.96 23.72
CA SER A 171 9.13 4.92 24.14
C SER A 171 8.09 4.59 23.07
N THR A 172 7.57 5.60 22.37
CA THR A 172 6.61 5.36 21.29
C THR A 172 7.27 4.75 20.05
N THR A 173 8.50 5.14 19.75
CA THR A 173 9.30 4.53 18.67
C THR A 173 9.62 3.07 18.97
N ALA A 174 9.96 2.73 20.20
CA ALA A 174 10.18 1.35 20.65
C ALA A 174 8.89 0.50 20.56
N GLN A 175 7.74 1.04 21.02
CA GLN A 175 6.43 0.37 20.90
C GLN A 175 6.09 0.08 19.42
N LEU A 176 6.33 1.06 18.54
CA LEU A 176 6.10 0.91 17.11
C LEU A 176 6.99 -0.17 16.50
N ALA A 177 8.30 -0.14 16.78
CA ALA A 177 9.27 -1.10 16.27
C ALA A 177 8.97 -2.53 16.74
N MET A 178 8.54 -2.71 18.00
CA MET A 178 8.12 -4.02 18.52
C MET A 178 6.88 -4.54 17.78
N GLY A 179 5.89 -3.68 17.50
CA GLY A 179 4.71 -4.04 16.73
C GLY A 179 5.02 -4.40 15.27
N ASP A 180 5.99 -3.71 14.66
CA ASP A 180 6.47 -4.04 13.31
C ASP A 180 7.25 -5.36 13.30
N ALA A 181 8.04 -5.63 14.32
CA ALA A 181 8.73 -6.92 14.47
C ALA A 181 7.73 -8.08 14.56
N LEU A 182 6.63 -7.93 15.30
CA LEU A 182 5.53 -8.92 15.31
C LEU A 182 4.96 -9.13 13.92
N ALA A 183 4.60 -8.04 13.22
CA ALA A 183 4.02 -8.14 11.88
C ALA A 183 4.95 -8.81 10.88
N VAL A 184 6.24 -8.50 10.90
CA VAL A 184 7.27 -9.12 10.03
C VAL A 184 7.42 -10.60 10.35
N CYS A 185 7.51 -10.98 11.63
CA CYS A 185 7.58 -12.40 12.00
C CYS A 185 6.35 -13.19 11.55
N LEU A 186 5.15 -12.58 11.65
CA LEU A 186 3.90 -13.21 11.18
C LEU A 186 3.87 -13.38 9.66
N GLN A 187 4.41 -12.44 8.90
CA GLN A 187 4.58 -12.56 7.44
C GLN A 187 5.51 -13.73 7.08
N GLU A 188 6.70 -13.75 7.65
CA GLU A 188 7.70 -14.80 7.39
C GLU A 188 7.16 -16.19 7.75
N CYS A 189 6.51 -16.32 8.91
CA CYS A 189 5.95 -17.60 9.35
C CYS A 189 4.73 -18.08 8.51
N ARG A 190 4.13 -17.22 7.69
CA ARG A 190 3.00 -17.56 6.81
C ARG A 190 3.41 -17.67 5.34
N ASP A 191 4.67 -17.54 5.00
CA ASP A 191 5.17 -17.45 3.61
C ASP A 191 4.39 -16.38 2.80
N PHE A 192 4.13 -15.22 3.43
CA PHE A 192 3.32 -14.14 2.86
C PHE A 192 4.00 -13.54 1.63
N SER A 193 3.38 -13.72 0.48
CA SER A 193 3.93 -13.36 -0.82
C SER A 193 3.55 -11.94 -1.29
N ASP A 194 4.25 -11.46 -2.33
CA ASP A 194 3.86 -10.22 -3.04
C ASP A 194 2.42 -10.30 -3.57
N GLN A 195 1.97 -11.50 -3.97
CA GLN A 195 0.59 -11.71 -4.42
C GLN A 195 -0.41 -11.55 -3.28
N ASP A 196 -0.06 -11.98 -2.06
CA ASP A 196 -0.89 -11.77 -0.89
C ASP A 196 -0.96 -10.30 -0.50
N PHE A 197 0.18 -9.60 -0.54
CA PHE A 197 0.23 -8.16 -0.29
C PHE A 197 -0.66 -7.38 -1.28
N ALA A 198 -0.65 -7.74 -2.54
CA ALA A 198 -1.45 -7.09 -3.57
C ALA A 198 -2.96 -7.28 -3.38
N LYS A 199 -3.41 -8.41 -2.78
CA LYS A 199 -4.83 -8.62 -2.43
C LYS A 199 -5.35 -7.55 -1.47
N TYR A 200 -4.50 -7.10 -0.55
CA TYR A 200 -4.86 -6.06 0.44
C TYR A 200 -4.58 -4.64 -0.06
N HIS A 201 -3.85 -4.49 -1.19
CA HIS A 201 -3.47 -3.20 -1.78
C HIS A 201 -3.85 -3.10 -3.27
N PRO A 202 -5.13 -3.29 -3.64
CA PRO A 202 -5.55 -3.36 -5.05
C PRO A 202 -5.29 -2.05 -5.81
N GLY A 203 -5.30 -0.90 -5.14
CA GLY A 203 -5.00 0.41 -5.75
C GLY A 203 -3.52 0.73 -5.93
N GLY A 204 -2.61 -0.04 -5.33
CA GLY A 204 -1.17 0.13 -5.48
C GLY A 204 -0.62 -0.43 -6.79
N ALA A 205 0.61 -0.06 -7.16
CA ALA A 205 1.25 -0.54 -8.39
C ALA A 205 1.29 -2.08 -8.48
N LEU A 206 1.53 -2.77 -7.37
CA LEU A 206 1.55 -4.22 -7.31
C LEU A 206 0.14 -4.82 -7.50
N GLY A 207 -0.89 -4.21 -6.87
CA GLY A 207 -2.29 -4.62 -7.04
C GLY A 207 -2.76 -4.44 -8.47
N LYS A 208 -2.46 -3.30 -9.10
CA LYS A 208 -2.80 -3.05 -10.52
C LYS A 208 -2.20 -4.12 -11.45
N LYS A 209 -0.97 -4.58 -11.20
CA LYS A 209 -0.36 -5.68 -12.00
C LYS A 209 -1.15 -6.99 -11.92
N LEU A 210 -1.83 -7.25 -10.81
CA LEU A 210 -2.57 -8.49 -10.60
C LEU A 210 -4.05 -8.43 -11.01
N TYR A 211 -4.65 -7.24 -11.06
CA TYR A 211 -6.10 -7.13 -11.23
C TYR A 211 -6.52 -6.31 -12.44
N LEU A 212 -5.67 -5.35 -12.90
CA LEU A 212 -6.04 -4.48 -14.00
C LEU A 212 -6.05 -5.26 -15.33
N LYS A 213 -7.17 -5.22 -16.03
CA LYS A 213 -7.37 -5.89 -17.31
C LYS A 213 -7.13 -4.93 -18.47
N VAL A 214 -6.88 -5.52 -19.63
CA VAL A 214 -6.79 -4.78 -20.90
C VAL A 214 -8.09 -3.99 -21.16
N ALA A 215 -9.26 -4.57 -20.84
CA ALA A 215 -10.56 -3.91 -20.95
C ALA A 215 -10.63 -2.59 -20.18
N ASP A 216 -10.12 -2.56 -18.94
CA ASP A 216 -10.20 -1.38 -18.07
C ASP A 216 -9.49 -0.15 -18.68
N LEU A 217 -8.53 -0.38 -19.58
CA LEU A 217 -7.75 0.63 -20.28
C LEU A 217 -8.28 0.89 -21.70
N SER A 218 -8.49 -0.17 -22.48
CA SER A 218 -8.88 -0.06 -23.89
C SER A 218 -10.29 0.47 -24.09
N ASP A 219 -11.21 0.23 -23.14
CA ASP A 219 -12.58 0.76 -23.19
C ASP A 219 -12.65 2.29 -22.98
N GLN A 220 -11.55 2.90 -22.50
CA GLN A 220 -11.41 4.36 -22.40
C GLN A 220 -10.90 4.99 -23.71
N ASN A 221 -10.41 4.17 -24.64
CA ASN A 221 -9.89 4.61 -25.92
C ASN A 221 -10.97 4.58 -27.01
N GLU A 222 -10.78 5.40 -28.05
CA GLU A 222 -11.54 5.26 -29.29
C GLU A 222 -11.18 3.93 -29.97
N LYS A 223 -12.06 3.44 -30.85
CA LYS A 223 -11.91 2.17 -31.55
C LYS A 223 -11.65 2.38 -33.06
N PRO A 224 -10.45 2.91 -33.44
CA PRO A 224 -10.15 3.27 -34.83
C PRO A 224 -10.11 2.03 -35.72
N LYS A 225 -10.96 2.02 -36.74
CA LYS A 225 -11.03 0.98 -37.77
C LYS A 225 -11.31 1.55 -39.14
N ILE A 226 -10.79 0.91 -40.18
CA ILE A 226 -10.98 1.25 -41.58
C ILE A 226 -11.14 -0.02 -42.42
N PRO A 227 -11.81 0.05 -43.56
CA PRO A 227 -11.83 -1.06 -44.51
C PRO A 227 -10.47 -1.21 -45.25
N SER A 228 -10.21 -2.36 -45.83
CA SER A 228 -8.96 -2.65 -46.57
C SER A 228 -8.73 -1.78 -47.81
N ASN A 229 -9.80 -1.25 -48.39
CA ASN A 229 -9.77 -0.33 -49.54
C ASN A 229 -9.78 1.17 -49.17
N ALA A 230 -9.59 1.49 -47.88
CA ALA A 230 -9.54 2.89 -47.44
C ALA A 230 -8.37 3.64 -48.07
N THR A 231 -8.54 4.89 -48.42
CA THR A 231 -7.53 5.77 -49.01
C THR A 231 -6.50 6.22 -47.97
N ILE A 232 -5.32 6.61 -48.42
CA ILE A 232 -4.26 7.16 -47.55
C ILE A 232 -4.77 8.36 -46.73
N ARG A 233 -5.60 9.21 -47.29
CA ARG A 233 -6.19 10.35 -46.59
C ARG A 233 -7.10 9.91 -45.43
N GLU A 234 -7.94 8.91 -45.65
CA GLU A 234 -8.82 8.36 -44.60
C GLU A 234 -8.00 7.72 -43.46
N ILE A 235 -6.93 6.99 -43.82
CA ILE A 235 -6.01 6.39 -42.84
C ILE A 235 -5.41 7.46 -41.94
N ILE A 236 -4.81 8.50 -42.56
CA ILE A 236 -4.13 9.58 -41.82
C ILE A 236 -5.14 10.34 -40.93
N LEU A 237 -6.33 10.64 -41.44
CA LEU A 237 -7.36 11.32 -40.67
C LEU A 237 -7.82 10.50 -39.48
N THR A 238 -8.04 9.19 -39.65
CA THR A 238 -8.45 8.27 -38.60
C THR A 238 -7.40 8.15 -37.50
N ILE A 239 -6.14 7.96 -37.86
CA ILE A 239 -5.04 7.88 -36.88
C ILE A 239 -4.92 9.20 -36.09
N THR A 240 -4.97 10.33 -36.78
CA THR A 240 -4.83 11.66 -36.16
C THR A 240 -5.97 11.97 -35.19
N GLN A 241 -7.19 11.65 -35.56
CA GLN A 241 -8.37 11.90 -34.73
C GLN A 241 -8.39 11.07 -33.46
N ASN A 242 -7.98 9.81 -33.54
CA ASN A 242 -8.04 8.88 -32.41
C ASN A 242 -6.80 8.92 -31.51
N ARG A 243 -5.70 9.54 -31.93
CA ARG A 243 -4.46 9.77 -31.14
C ARG A 243 -3.80 8.51 -30.55
N LEU A 244 -4.07 7.33 -31.11
CA LEU A 244 -3.48 6.06 -30.69
C LEU A 244 -2.27 5.64 -31.54
N GLY A 245 -1.94 6.46 -32.57
CA GLY A 245 -0.82 6.17 -33.48
C GLY A 245 -1.00 4.91 -34.32
N ALA A 246 -2.22 4.36 -34.37
CA ALA A 246 -2.54 3.16 -35.15
C ALA A 246 -4.03 3.10 -35.50
N VAL A 247 -4.35 2.29 -36.54
CA VAL A 247 -5.72 1.97 -36.93
C VAL A 247 -5.80 0.49 -37.37
N ALA A 248 -6.86 -0.20 -36.96
CA ALA A 248 -7.12 -1.58 -37.39
C ALA A 248 -7.71 -1.59 -38.81
N VAL A 249 -7.24 -2.51 -39.63
CA VAL A 249 -7.79 -2.74 -40.98
C VAL A 249 -8.69 -3.97 -40.93
N LEU A 250 -9.97 -3.78 -41.32
CA LEU A 250 -10.97 -4.84 -41.33
C LEU A 250 -11.44 -5.15 -42.74
N GLN A 251 -11.74 -6.41 -43.01
CA GLN A 251 -12.46 -6.89 -44.17
C GLN A 251 -13.50 -7.90 -43.67
N ASP A 252 -14.76 -7.66 -44.04
CA ASP A 252 -15.91 -8.49 -43.61
C ASP A 252 -15.92 -8.71 -42.07
N GLU A 253 -15.72 -7.65 -41.31
CA GLU A 253 -15.62 -7.61 -39.84
C GLU A 253 -14.43 -8.43 -39.27
N LYS A 254 -13.55 -8.99 -40.10
CA LYS A 254 -12.34 -9.67 -39.70
C LYS A 254 -11.14 -8.73 -39.74
N ILE A 255 -10.27 -8.83 -38.77
CA ILE A 255 -9.01 -8.08 -38.75
C ILE A 255 -8.08 -8.69 -39.79
N VAL A 256 -7.67 -7.88 -40.78
CA VAL A 256 -6.73 -8.26 -41.82
C VAL A 256 -5.38 -7.58 -41.69
N GLY A 257 -5.31 -6.50 -40.90
CA GLY A 257 -4.04 -5.79 -40.68
C GLY A 257 -4.15 -4.68 -39.66
N ILE A 258 -3.03 -4.00 -39.48
CA ILE A 258 -2.87 -2.77 -38.68
C ILE A 258 -2.01 -1.79 -39.50
N ILE A 259 -2.32 -0.51 -39.38
CA ILE A 259 -1.47 0.58 -39.91
C ILE A 259 -1.09 1.48 -38.74
N THR A 260 0.21 1.75 -38.62
CA THR A 260 0.78 2.62 -37.58
C THR A 260 1.40 3.87 -38.20
N ASP A 261 1.76 4.87 -37.37
CA ASP A 261 2.53 6.04 -37.82
C ASP A 261 3.86 5.63 -38.51
N GLY A 262 4.46 4.50 -38.07
CA GLY A 262 5.64 3.96 -38.68
C GLY A 262 5.42 3.43 -40.11
N ASP A 263 4.24 2.85 -40.38
CA ASP A 263 3.87 2.37 -41.71
C ASP A 263 3.63 3.52 -42.65
N ILE A 264 2.99 4.59 -42.17
CA ILE A 264 2.82 5.84 -42.94
C ILE A 264 4.17 6.45 -43.33
N ARG A 265 5.13 6.52 -42.40
CA ARG A 265 6.47 7.05 -42.74
C ARG A 265 7.16 6.17 -43.76
N ARG A 266 7.17 4.85 -43.61
CA ARG A 266 7.74 3.92 -44.59
C ARG A 266 7.07 4.02 -45.97
N MET A 267 5.77 4.21 -46.01
CA MET A 267 5.05 4.45 -47.26
C MET A 267 5.58 5.71 -47.95
N LEU A 268 5.71 6.83 -47.22
CA LEU A 268 6.23 8.10 -47.77
C LEU A 268 7.71 7.99 -48.25
N GLU A 269 8.52 7.13 -47.63
CA GLU A 269 9.89 6.88 -48.05
C GLU A 269 9.96 6.05 -49.32
N ASN A 270 9.00 5.13 -49.56
CA ASN A 270 9.05 4.17 -50.63
C ASN A 270 8.21 4.52 -51.86
N HIS A 271 7.32 5.53 -51.77
CA HIS A 271 6.40 5.92 -52.85
C HIS A 271 6.45 7.42 -53.05
N GLU A 272 6.81 7.87 -54.26
CA GLU A 272 6.75 9.27 -54.68
C GLU A 272 5.31 9.70 -55.02
N ASP A 273 4.52 8.77 -55.61
CA ASP A 273 3.09 8.98 -55.91
C ASP A 273 2.22 8.09 -54.98
N LEU A 274 1.32 8.72 -54.27
CA LEU A 274 0.39 8.06 -53.37
C LEU A 274 -0.98 7.79 -54.01
N THR A 275 -1.16 8.17 -55.27
CA THR A 275 -2.41 8.03 -55.99
C THR A 275 -2.78 6.56 -56.17
N GLY A 276 -3.95 6.17 -55.73
CA GLY A 276 -4.46 4.79 -55.86
C GLY A 276 -3.99 3.83 -54.79
N LEU A 277 -3.07 4.20 -53.89
CA LEU A 277 -2.71 3.37 -52.71
C LEU A 277 -3.88 3.29 -51.72
N THR A 278 -4.04 2.07 -51.17
CA THR A 278 -5.11 1.74 -50.22
C THR A 278 -4.50 1.18 -48.91
N ALA A 279 -5.34 0.96 -47.92
CA ALA A 279 -4.92 0.35 -46.65
C ALA A 279 -4.27 -1.01 -46.84
N SER A 280 -4.75 -1.84 -47.79
CA SER A 280 -4.15 -3.16 -48.08
C SER A 280 -2.73 -3.07 -48.61
N ASP A 281 -2.32 -1.98 -49.22
CA ASP A 281 -0.98 -1.82 -49.81
C ASP A 281 0.09 -1.50 -48.75
N ILE A 282 -0.31 -0.90 -47.63
CA ILE A 282 0.61 -0.39 -46.59
C ILE A 282 0.46 -1.06 -45.23
N MET A 283 -0.58 -1.86 -45.01
CA MET A 283 -0.83 -2.46 -43.70
C MET A 283 0.17 -3.58 -43.36
N GLY A 284 0.49 -3.69 -42.07
CA GLY A 284 1.10 -4.90 -41.53
C GLY A 284 0.06 -6.01 -41.40
N THR A 285 0.29 -7.14 -42.06
CA THR A 285 -0.69 -8.24 -42.19
C THR A 285 -0.76 -9.19 -41.00
N HIS A 286 0.15 -9.06 -40.03
CA HIS A 286 0.21 -9.92 -38.84
C HIS A 286 0.16 -9.05 -37.56
N PRO A 287 -0.98 -8.37 -37.30
CA PRO A 287 -1.09 -7.52 -36.12
C PRO A 287 -0.97 -8.36 -34.84
N LYS A 288 -0.31 -7.81 -33.84
CA LYS A 288 -0.31 -8.42 -32.50
C LYS A 288 -1.64 -8.11 -31.84
N THR A 289 -2.27 -9.15 -31.30
CA THR A 289 -3.60 -9.07 -30.69
C THR A 289 -3.57 -9.58 -29.25
N ILE A 290 -4.47 -9.06 -28.43
CA ILE A 290 -4.66 -9.49 -27.06
C ILE A 290 -6.14 -9.52 -26.71
N GLU A 291 -6.57 -10.51 -25.91
CA GLU A 291 -7.94 -10.56 -25.42
C GLU A 291 -8.19 -9.48 -24.36
N LYS A 292 -9.35 -8.85 -24.40
CA LYS A 292 -9.72 -7.80 -23.44
C LYS A 292 -9.81 -8.28 -21.99
N SER A 293 -10.01 -9.59 -21.78
CA SER A 293 -10.05 -10.21 -20.46
C SER A 293 -8.67 -10.45 -19.84
N GLU A 294 -7.60 -10.36 -20.64
CA GLU A 294 -6.22 -10.52 -20.19
C GLU A 294 -5.80 -9.39 -19.24
N LEU A 295 -4.77 -9.68 -18.41
CA LEU A 295 -4.19 -8.68 -17.54
C LEU A 295 -3.40 -7.63 -18.33
N ALA A 296 -3.48 -6.38 -17.92
CA ALA A 296 -2.74 -5.28 -18.54
C ALA A 296 -1.22 -5.49 -18.52
N VAL A 297 -0.68 -6.19 -17.51
CA VAL A 297 0.73 -6.56 -17.45
C VAL A 297 1.12 -7.50 -18.60
N ASN A 298 0.23 -8.39 -19.07
CA ASN A 298 0.47 -9.27 -20.19
C ASN A 298 0.56 -8.47 -21.49
N ALA A 299 -0.26 -7.42 -21.65
CA ALA A 299 -0.15 -6.49 -22.78
C ALA A 299 1.23 -5.81 -22.80
N LEU A 300 1.74 -5.36 -21.66
CA LEU A 300 3.08 -4.77 -21.57
C LEU A 300 4.18 -5.75 -21.97
N HIS A 301 4.11 -6.99 -21.47
CA HIS A 301 5.07 -8.04 -21.84
C HIS A 301 5.05 -8.31 -23.35
N MET A 302 3.86 -8.42 -23.93
CA MET A 302 3.70 -8.65 -25.36
C MET A 302 4.23 -7.49 -26.20
N MET A 303 3.98 -6.24 -25.79
CA MET A 303 4.51 -5.06 -26.46
C MET A 303 6.05 -5.05 -26.44
N ARG A 304 6.67 -5.34 -25.28
CA ARG A 304 8.14 -5.40 -25.13
C ARG A 304 8.76 -6.51 -25.96
N GLN A 305 8.20 -7.73 -25.91
CA GLN A 305 8.73 -8.87 -26.65
C GLN A 305 8.67 -8.68 -28.17
N ASN A 306 7.66 -7.96 -28.66
CA ASN A 306 7.46 -7.73 -30.10
C ASN A 306 7.96 -6.36 -30.56
N ASN A 307 8.54 -5.52 -29.69
CA ASN A 307 8.97 -4.14 -29.97
C ASN A 307 7.85 -3.31 -30.63
N VAL A 308 6.63 -3.40 -30.11
CA VAL A 308 5.46 -2.63 -30.56
C VAL A 308 4.89 -1.78 -29.43
N SER A 309 4.28 -0.65 -29.77
CA SER A 309 3.66 0.27 -28.81
C SER A 309 2.14 0.13 -28.73
N GLN A 310 1.55 -0.62 -29.63
CA GLN A 310 0.10 -0.85 -29.72
C GLN A 310 -0.19 -2.35 -29.91
N LEU A 311 -1.33 -2.78 -29.34
CA LEU A 311 -1.91 -4.09 -29.61
C LEU A 311 -3.38 -3.90 -30.00
N ILE A 312 -3.84 -4.71 -30.94
CA ILE A 312 -5.27 -4.82 -31.25
C ILE A 312 -5.93 -5.62 -30.12
N VAL A 313 -6.99 -5.06 -29.57
CA VAL A 313 -7.79 -5.71 -28.51
C VAL A 313 -8.93 -6.48 -29.15
N LEU A 314 -9.12 -7.72 -28.67
CA LEU A 314 -10.16 -8.63 -29.10
C LEU A 314 -11.18 -8.88 -28.01
N GLN A 315 -12.42 -9.09 -28.41
CA GLN A 315 -13.45 -9.73 -27.59
C GLN A 315 -13.88 -11.02 -28.31
N GLY A 316 -13.32 -12.16 -27.90
CA GLY A 316 -13.34 -13.37 -28.68
C GLY A 316 -12.57 -13.17 -29.99
N ASN A 317 -13.18 -13.45 -31.12
CA ASN A 317 -12.56 -13.25 -32.44
C ASN A 317 -12.91 -11.91 -33.11
N LYS A 318 -13.50 -10.96 -32.37
CA LYS A 318 -13.95 -9.67 -32.92
C LYS A 318 -13.06 -8.54 -32.47
N TYR A 319 -12.85 -7.56 -33.33
CA TYR A 319 -12.19 -6.31 -33.00
C TYR A 319 -12.96 -5.56 -31.90
N ASP A 320 -12.28 -5.19 -30.83
CA ASP A 320 -12.87 -4.41 -29.74
C ASP A 320 -12.12 -3.10 -29.43
N GLY A 321 -10.97 -2.85 -30.04
CA GLY A 321 -10.24 -1.60 -29.87
C GLY A 321 -8.73 -1.74 -30.00
N ILE A 322 -8.01 -0.73 -29.53
CA ILE A 322 -6.54 -0.69 -29.47
C ILE A 322 -6.10 -0.25 -28.08
N ILE A 323 -5.12 -0.93 -27.50
CA ILE A 323 -4.41 -0.51 -26.31
C ILE A 323 -3.03 0.03 -26.70
N HIS A 324 -2.65 1.18 -26.13
CA HIS A 324 -1.37 1.82 -26.35
C HIS A 324 -0.48 1.72 -25.12
N ILE A 325 0.83 1.67 -25.26
CA ILE A 325 1.79 1.60 -24.14
C ILE A 325 1.65 2.78 -23.17
N GLN A 326 1.20 3.96 -23.65
CA GLN A 326 0.94 5.11 -22.80
C GLN A 326 -0.21 4.89 -21.80
N ASP A 327 -1.17 4.02 -22.12
CA ASP A 327 -2.27 3.68 -21.21
C ASP A 327 -1.73 2.90 -20.01
N LEU A 328 -0.79 2.00 -20.25
CA LEU A 328 -0.08 1.23 -19.21
C LEU A 328 0.83 2.12 -18.35
N LEU A 329 1.50 3.10 -19.00
CA LEU A 329 2.36 4.08 -18.31
C LEU A 329 1.57 4.97 -17.36
N LYS A 330 0.41 5.50 -17.78
CA LYS A 330 -0.46 6.34 -16.95
C LYS A 330 -0.90 5.61 -15.69
N GLU A 331 -1.11 4.29 -15.76
CA GLU A 331 -1.51 3.46 -14.64
C GLU A 331 -0.34 2.99 -13.76
N GLY A 332 0.90 3.29 -14.12
CA GLY A 332 2.08 2.94 -13.35
C GLY A 332 2.39 1.44 -13.35
N ILE A 333 2.05 0.71 -14.43
CA ILE A 333 2.28 -0.74 -14.56
C ILE A 333 3.73 -1.07 -14.95
N ILE A 334 4.53 -0.10 -15.31
CA ILE A 334 5.90 -0.24 -15.82
C ILE A 334 6.91 -0.48 -14.72
#